data_801d287841b98dcbf660eaae22252c61
#
_entry.id   801d287841b98dcbf660eaae22252c61
#
_cell.length_a   1.000
_cell.length_b   1.000
_cell.length_c   1.000
_cell.angle_alpha   90.00
_cell.angle_beta   90.00
_cell.angle_gamma   90.00
#
_symmetry.space_group_name_H-M   'P 1'
#
loop_
_entity.id
_entity.type
_entity.pdbx_description
1 polymer ?
#
loop_
_entity_poly.entity_id
_entity_poly.type
_entity_poly.pdbx_seq_one_letter_code
_entity_poly.pdbx_strand_id
1 'polypeptide(L)'
;AGMGADLFESYVGSIIGTMILGLSLHATSNIATGGSGPSTAELIYLPLYLASIGIGASIIGNFFVKTKEGGDPAKALHMGTFVAATLMIAGAWFTISKYVPADFYFLFNPADSLKVINDATMTLPPGAHLQEASYGIFFATVVGLVAGVLIGLATEYFTSDHYKPVHYIAEQSNTGAATNIIAGTAVGMISTALPIFLIVIAILVSYNMAGVYGVGIAALGMLSTTGIQLAVDAYGPIADNAGGIAEMSELPPEVRERTDSLDAVGNTTAAIGKGFAIGSAALTALALFSAFATKTNMKVLDIMDPTIMAGVFIGAMLPFVFSAFSMLAVGRAASAMIDEVRRQFREIPGLLEGTGVADFRRCVDISTAAAIREMVLPGLVAILAPVLVGLWSLSALGGLLVGVTVSGVLLAIFQSNAGGAWDNAKKYIEGGHHGGKGSEAHKAAVTGDTVGDPYKDTAGPSLNILIKLISVVAVVIAPVLVAWHG
;
A
#
# COMPACT_ATOMS: atom_id res chain seq x y z
N ALA A 1 -7.17 0.39 -11.58
CA ALA A 1 -7.24 -1.08 -11.65
C ALA A 1 -6.03 -1.76 -10.99
N GLY A 2 -4.80 -1.23 -11.16
CA GLY A 2 -3.58 -1.80 -10.59
C GLY A 2 -3.57 -1.80 -9.05
N MET A 3 -4.08 -0.76 -8.41
CA MET A 3 -4.12 -0.66 -6.95
C MET A 3 -5.09 -1.68 -6.33
N GLY A 4 -6.18 -2.04 -7.02
CA GLY A 4 -7.04 -3.13 -6.57
C GLY A 4 -6.32 -4.46 -6.46
N ALA A 5 -5.50 -4.81 -7.45
CA ALA A 5 -4.66 -6.00 -7.43
C ALA A 5 -3.62 -5.94 -6.29
N ASP A 6 -3.01 -4.78 -6.07
CA ASP A 6 -2.04 -4.53 -5.01
C ASP A 6 -2.64 -4.71 -3.60
N LEU A 7 -3.80 -4.12 -3.33
CA LEU A 7 -4.51 -4.30 -2.05
C LEU A 7 -4.94 -5.75 -1.83
N PHE A 8 -5.39 -6.43 -2.88
CA PHE A 8 -5.75 -7.85 -2.79
C PHE A 8 -4.53 -8.72 -2.48
N GLU A 9 -3.40 -8.49 -3.15
CA GLU A 9 -2.13 -9.17 -2.86
C GLU A 9 -1.68 -8.94 -1.41
N SER A 10 -1.74 -7.69 -0.92
CA SER A 10 -1.43 -7.34 0.47
C SER A 10 -2.31 -8.10 1.45
N TYR A 11 -3.61 -8.19 1.14
CA TYR A 11 -4.58 -8.88 1.98
C TYR A 11 -4.28 -10.38 2.08
N VAL A 12 -4.08 -11.03 0.94
CA VAL A 12 -3.70 -12.45 0.90
C VAL A 12 -2.34 -12.68 1.56
N GLY A 13 -1.36 -11.81 1.29
CA GLY A 13 -0.02 -11.90 1.88
C GLY A 13 -0.05 -11.75 3.41
N SER A 14 -0.87 -10.84 3.95
CA SER A 14 -1.03 -10.67 5.40
C SER A 14 -1.72 -11.88 6.05
N ILE A 15 -2.73 -12.45 5.39
CA ILE A 15 -3.39 -13.68 5.86
C ILE A 15 -2.36 -14.82 5.93
N ILE A 16 -1.66 -15.10 4.82
CA ILE A 16 -0.69 -16.21 4.74
C ILE A 16 0.46 -15.99 5.74
N GLY A 17 1.03 -14.78 5.80
CA GLY A 17 2.11 -14.46 6.73
C GLY A 17 1.69 -14.69 8.18
N THR A 18 0.51 -14.21 8.56
CA THR A 18 -0.03 -14.39 9.92
C THR A 18 -0.38 -15.84 10.23
N MET A 19 -0.91 -16.60 9.26
CA MET A 19 -1.15 -18.05 9.42
C MET A 19 0.16 -18.82 9.65
N ILE A 20 1.24 -18.48 8.94
CA ILE A 20 2.57 -19.09 9.15
C ILE A 20 3.08 -18.78 10.57
N LEU A 21 2.91 -17.55 11.04
CA LEU A 21 3.28 -17.18 12.41
C LEU A 21 2.42 -17.90 13.44
N GLY A 22 1.12 -18.05 13.20
CA GLY A 22 0.21 -18.86 14.04
C GLY A 22 0.63 -20.32 14.10
N LEU A 23 1.04 -20.90 12.97
CA LEU A 23 1.57 -22.27 12.92
C LEU A 23 2.88 -22.41 13.71
N SER A 24 3.76 -21.41 13.64
CA SER A 24 4.99 -21.39 14.44
C SER A 24 4.70 -21.35 15.94
N LEU A 25 3.74 -20.52 16.38
CA LEU A 25 3.30 -20.47 17.76
C LEU A 25 2.69 -21.80 18.20
N HIS A 26 1.89 -22.44 17.36
CA HIS A 26 1.33 -23.77 17.64
C HIS A 26 2.43 -24.82 17.84
N ALA A 27 3.42 -24.86 16.95
CA ALA A 27 4.54 -25.81 17.06
C ALA A 27 5.38 -25.58 18.32
N THR A 28 5.74 -24.32 18.62
CA THR A 28 6.56 -23.99 19.81
C THR A 28 5.82 -24.27 21.12
N SER A 29 4.51 -24.01 21.17
CA SER A 29 3.70 -24.30 22.35
C SER A 29 3.56 -25.81 22.61
N ASN A 30 3.34 -26.62 21.57
CA ASN A 30 3.25 -28.06 21.67
C ASN A 30 4.57 -28.70 22.12
N ILE A 31 5.72 -28.22 21.59
CA ILE A 31 7.05 -28.73 22.00
C ILE A 31 7.30 -28.36 23.47
N ALA A 32 7.00 -27.14 23.88
CA ALA A 32 7.27 -26.66 25.23
C ALA A 32 6.47 -27.44 26.31
N THR A 33 5.31 -27.96 25.96
CA THR A 33 4.40 -28.66 26.88
C THR A 33 4.44 -30.19 26.73
N GLY A 34 5.34 -30.73 25.91
CA GLY A 34 5.42 -32.16 25.66
C GLY A 34 4.15 -32.75 25.02
N GLY A 35 3.41 -31.96 24.27
CA GLY A 35 2.17 -32.35 23.62
C GLY A 35 0.92 -32.26 24.49
N SER A 36 1.04 -31.81 25.75
CA SER A 36 -0.09 -31.64 26.70
C SER A 36 -0.56 -30.18 26.81
N GLY A 37 -0.01 -29.28 25.99
CA GLY A 37 -0.39 -27.85 25.96
C GLY A 37 -1.72 -27.57 25.28
N PRO A 38 -2.21 -26.32 25.39
CA PRO A 38 -3.44 -25.91 24.73
C PRO A 38 -3.36 -26.08 23.22
N SER A 39 -4.47 -26.47 22.59
CA SER A 39 -4.57 -26.44 21.14
C SER A 39 -4.59 -24.98 20.69
N THR A 40 -3.54 -24.54 20.01
CA THR A 40 -3.44 -23.18 19.47
C THR A 40 -3.75 -23.14 17.96
N ALA A 41 -4.44 -24.19 17.46
CA ALA A 41 -4.83 -24.28 16.05
C ALA A 41 -5.74 -23.11 15.61
N GLU A 42 -6.54 -22.58 16.52
CA GLU A 42 -7.39 -21.42 16.30
C GLU A 42 -6.59 -20.19 15.86
N LEU A 43 -5.37 -20.00 16.36
CA LEU A 43 -4.50 -18.89 15.95
C LEU A 43 -4.07 -19.00 14.48
N ILE A 44 -4.08 -20.21 13.90
CA ILE A 44 -3.78 -20.42 12.49
C ILE A 44 -4.95 -19.95 11.61
N TYR A 45 -6.20 -20.22 12.05
CA TYR A 45 -7.41 -19.90 11.28
C TYR A 45 -7.98 -18.51 11.57
N LEU A 46 -7.61 -17.90 12.68
CA LEU A 46 -8.12 -16.58 13.09
C LEU A 46 -7.95 -15.50 12.01
N PRO A 47 -6.82 -15.43 11.26
CA PRO A 47 -6.69 -14.47 10.15
C PRO A 47 -7.80 -14.61 9.10
N LEU A 48 -8.25 -15.83 8.77
CA LEU A 48 -9.33 -16.07 7.81
C LEU A 48 -10.69 -15.61 8.37
N TYR A 49 -10.94 -15.81 9.66
CA TYR A 49 -12.17 -15.35 10.30
C TYR A 49 -12.25 -13.83 10.32
N LEU A 50 -11.16 -13.15 10.71
CA LEU A 50 -11.09 -11.68 10.70
C LEU A 50 -11.24 -11.12 9.29
N ALA A 51 -10.62 -11.76 8.29
CA ALA A 51 -10.76 -11.41 6.90
C ALA A 51 -12.22 -11.51 6.42
N SER A 52 -12.89 -12.60 6.75
CA SER A 52 -14.29 -12.80 6.37
C SER A 52 -15.23 -11.74 6.96
N ILE A 53 -15.02 -11.37 8.22
CA ILE A 53 -15.78 -10.30 8.88
C ILE A 53 -15.51 -8.95 8.22
N GLY A 54 -14.27 -8.66 7.90
CA GLY A 54 -13.89 -7.42 7.24
C GLY A 54 -14.55 -7.24 5.86
N ILE A 55 -14.67 -8.33 5.09
CA ILE A 55 -15.41 -8.33 3.83
C ILE A 55 -16.90 -8.04 4.08
N GLY A 56 -17.51 -8.72 5.06
CA GLY A 56 -18.91 -8.49 5.44
C GLY A 56 -19.16 -7.05 5.89
N ALA A 57 -18.27 -6.51 6.74
CA ALA A 57 -18.33 -5.13 7.20
C ALA A 57 -18.19 -4.13 6.04
N SER A 58 -17.32 -4.40 5.07
CA SER A 58 -17.14 -3.58 3.86
C SER A 58 -18.38 -3.58 2.97
N ILE A 59 -19.01 -4.74 2.77
CA ILE A 59 -20.27 -4.83 2.02
C ILE A 59 -21.36 -4.00 2.68
N ILE A 60 -21.51 -4.09 4.01
CA ILE A 60 -22.48 -3.30 4.75
C ILE A 60 -22.13 -1.81 4.66
N GLY A 61 -20.85 -1.43 4.83
CA GLY A 61 -20.37 -0.06 4.73
C GLY A 61 -20.73 0.61 3.40
N ASN A 62 -20.69 -0.13 2.29
CA ASN A 62 -21.06 0.39 0.97
C ASN A 62 -22.51 0.91 0.90
N PHE A 63 -23.44 0.32 1.65
CA PHE A 63 -24.83 0.81 1.68
C PHE A 63 -24.99 2.17 2.37
N PHE A 64 -23.97 2.62 3.12
CA PHE A 64 -23.94 3.91 3.79
C PHE A 64 -23.28 5.01 2.96
N VAL A 65 -22.64 4.66 1.83
CA VAL A 65 -22.10 5.63 0.87
C VAL A 65 -23.26 6.26 0.11
N LYS A 66 -23.81 7.34 0.63
CA LYS A 66 -24.94 8.07 0.04
C LYS A 66 -24.74 9.55 0.18
N THR A 67 -24.94 10.28 -0.91
CA THR A 67 -25.00 11.75 -0.91
C THR A 67 -26.27 12.23 -1.59
N LYS A 68 -26.66 13.46 -1.30
CA LYS A 68 -27.75 14.16 -1.98
C LYS A 68 -27.17 15.03 -3.09
N GLU A 69 -28.02 15.46 -4.01
CA GLU A 69 -27.63 16.45 -5.04
C GLU A 69 -27.07 17.71 -4.37
N GLY A 70 -25.88 18.16 -4.80
CA GLY A 70 -25.13 19.25 -4.17
C GLY A 70 -24.45 18.90 -2.83
N GLY A 71 -24.51 17.64 -2.38
CA GLY A 71 -23.81 17.17 -1.19
C GLY A 71 -22.34 16.87 -1.47
N ASP A 72 -21.55 16.77 -0.41
CA ASP A 72 -20.11 16.49 -0.46
C ASP A 72 -19.85 14.98 -0.65
N PRO A 73 -19.31 14.54 -1.80
CA PRO A 73 -19.03 13.13 -2.06
C PRO A 73 -17.96 12.55 -1.13
N ALA A 74 -16.96 13.34 -0.72
CA ALA A 74 -15.90 12.88 0.18
C ALA A 74 -16.47 12.45 1.53
N LYS A 75 -17.40 13.21 2.10
CA LYS A 75 -18.08 12.84 3.35
C LYS A 75 -18.88 11.54 3.24
N ALA A 76 -19.49 11.29 2.08
CA ALA A 76 -20.23 10.06 1.85
C ALA A 76 -19.28 8.84 1.84
N LEU A 77 -18.13 8.95 1.17
CA LEU A 77 -17.10 7.91 1.13
C LEU A 77 -16.52 7.65 2.53
N HIS A 78 -16.17 8.70 3.28
CA HIS A 78 -15.72 8.59 4.66
C HIS A 78 -16.75 7.91 5.59
N MET A 79 -18.04 8.20 5.41
CA MET A 79 -19.10 7.55 6.19
C MET A 79 -19.12 6.04 5.96
N GLY A 80 -19.06 5.59 4.72
CA GLY A 80 -18.99 4.16 4.40
C GLY A 80 -17.78 3.47 5.04
N THR A 81 -16.61 4.09 4.95
CA THR A 81 -15.37 3.59 5.55
C THR A 81 -15.47 3.54 7.09
N PHE A 82 -16.04 4.58 7.72
CA PHE A 82 -16.23 4.63 9.17
C PHE A 82 -17.17 3.54 9.67
N VAL A 83 -18.29 3.32 8.97
CA VAL A 83 -19.24 2.24 9.30
C VAL A 83 -18.56 0.87 9.18
N ALA A 84 -17.82 0.62 8.09
CA ALA A 84 -17.11 -0.63 7.90
C ALA A 84 -16.05 -0.86 9.01
N ALA A 85 -15.29 0.17 9.38
CA ALA A 85 -14.31 0.10 10.45
C ALA A 85 -14.96 -0.20 11.81
N THR A 86 -16.08 0.45 12.13
CA THR A 86 -16.82 0.24 13.38
C THR A 86 -17.37 -1.20 13.47
N LEU A 87 -17.96 -1.68 12.38
CA LEU A 87 -18.46 -3.06 12.32
C LEU A 87 -17.33 -4.09 12.41
N MET A 88 -16.17 -3.77 11.81
CA MET A 88 -14.97 -4.62 11.91
C MET A 88 -14.47 -4.72 13.35
N ILE A 89 -14.42 -3.62 14.11
CA ILE A 89 -14.00 -3.63 15.52
C ILE A 89 -14.94 -4.52 16.34
N ALA A 90 -16.26 -4.33 16.19
CA ALA A 90 -17.25 -5.13 16.89
C ALA A 90 -17.19 -6.62 16.52
N GLY A 91 -17.06 -6.92 15.22
CA GLY A 91 -16.92 -8.27 14.70
C GLY A 91 -15.62 -8.94 15.13
N ALA A 92 -14.51 -8.20 15.16
CA ALA A 92 -13.22 -8.71 15.65
C ALA A 92 -13.30 -9.09 17.13
N TRP A 93 -13.89 -8.22 17.97
CA TRP A 93 -14.10 -8.56 19.38
C TRP A 93 -14.90 -9.85 19.56
N PHE A 94 -16.04 -9.95 18.88
CA PHE A 94 -16.89 -11.14 18.95
C PHE A 94 -16.15 -12.40 18.50
N THR A 95 -15.42 -12.33 17.40
CA THR A 95 -14.69 -13.47 16.84
C THR A 95 -13.54 -13.91 17.74
N ILE A 96 -12.74 -12.96 18.20
CA ILE A 96 -11.59 -13.25 19.05
C ILE A 96 -12.08 -13.83 20.38
N SER A 97 -13.09 -13.24 21.01
CA SER A 97 -13.67 -13.75 22.25
C SER A 97 -14.29 -15.16 22.12
N LYS A 98 -14.73 -15.53 20.91
CA LYS A 98 -15.33 -16.85 20.65
C LYS A 98 -14.29 -17.93 20.35
N TYR A 99 -13.23 -17.59 19.59
CA TYR A 99 -12.28 -18.57 19.05
C TYR A 99 -10.93 -18.58 19.77
N VAL A 100 -10.57 -17.54 20.51
CA VAL A 100 -9.37 -17.53 21.36
C VAL A 100 -9.78 -17.83 22.79
N PRO A 101 -9.36 -18.96 23.37
CA PRO A 101 -9.69 -19.31 24.75
C PRO A 101 -9.22 -18.25 25.75
N ALA A 102 -10.04 -17.97 26.77
CA ALA A 102 -9.78 -16.94 27.78
C ALA A 102 -8.58 -17.26 28.67
N ASP A 103 -8.19 -18.52 28.74
CA ASP A 103 -7.03 -19.02 29.50
C ASP A 103 -5.73 -19.03 28.69
N PHE A 104 -5.73 -18.47 27.48
CA PHE A 104 -4.51 -18.35 26.67
C PHE A 104 -3.77 -17.05 26.99
N TYR A 105 -2.46 -17.20 27.24
CA TYR A 105 -1.55 -16.10 27.50
C TYR A 105 -0.33 -16.16 26.57
N PHE A 106 0.09 -15.02 26.07
CA PHE A 106 1.37 -14.84 25.44
C PHE A 106 2.44 -14.67 26.52
N LEU A 107 3.41 -15.57 26.55
CA LEU A 107 4.59 -15.46 27.40
C LEU A 107 5.68 -14.72 26.61
N PHE A 108 5.96 -13.50 27.01
CA PHE A 108 7.10 -12.72 26.55
C PHE A 108 8.30 -12.99 27.43
N ASN A 109 9.33 -13.61 26.88
CA ASN A 109 10.56 -13.88 27.58
C ASN A 109 11.73 -13.29 26.75
N PRO A 110 12.56 -12.37 27.31
CA PRO A 110 13.67 -11.78 26.60
C PRO A 110 14.72 -12.79 26.10
N ALA A 111 14.81 -13.95 26.74
CA ALA A 111 15.74 -15.01 26.41
C ALA A 111 15.21 -16.08 25.43
N ASP A 112 13.93 -16.00 25.06
CA ASP A 112 13.27 -17.07 24.31
C ASP A 112 12.27 -16.54 23.28
N SER A 113 11.79 -17.39 22.37
CA SER A 113 10.72 -17.04 21.45
C SER A 113 9.39 -16.88 22.18
N LEU A 114 8.49 -16.09 21.59
CA LEU A 114 7.10 -15.95 22.05
C LEU A 114 6.43 -17.33 22.14
N LYS A 115 5.78 -17.62 23.26
CA LYS A 115 5.03 -18.88 23.49
C LYS A 115 3.62 -18.57 23.91
N VAL A 116 2.71 -19.52 23.66
CA VAL A 116 1.35 -19.51 24.19
C VAL A 116 1.28 -20.53 25.33
N ILE A 117 0.79 -20.09 26.46
CA ILE A 117 0.59 -20.93 27.66
C ILE A 117 -0.83 -20.77 28.18
N ASN A 118 -1.30 -21.72 28.97
CA ASN A 118 -2.61 -21.71 29.62
C ASN A 118 -2.53 -21.70 31.15
N ASP A 119 -1.37 -21.46 31.73
CA ASP A 119 -1.16 -21.35 33.17
C ASP A 119 -0.58 -20.00 33.54
N ALA A 120 -1.44 -19.10 34.02
CA ALA A 120 -1.04 -17.78 34.50
C ALA A 120 -0.35 -17.78 35.85
N THR A 121 -0.36 -18.92 36.57
CA THR A 121 0.20 -19.05 37.93
C THR A 121 1.65 -19.49 37.95
N MET A 122 2.24 -19.81 36.78
CA MET A 122 3.61 -20.25 36.69
C MET A 122 4.61 -19.16 37.16
N THR A 123 5.71 -19.61 37.77
CA THR A 123 6.80 -18.71 38.12
C THR A 123 7.50 -18.21 36.85
N LEU A 124 7.44 -16.90 36.61
CA LEU A 124 8.02 -16.29 35.41
C LEU A 124 9.54 -16.16 35.55
N PRO A 125 10.31 -16.37 34.47
CA PRO A 125 11.70 -16.00 34.39
C PRO A 125 11.92 -14.49 34.63
N PRO A 126 13.11 -14.06 35.10
CA PRO A 126 13.38 -12.64 35.26
C PRO A 126 13.20 -11.85 33.98
N GLY A 127 12.41 -10.76 34.04
CA GLY A 127 12.08 -9.91 32.89
C GLY A 127 10.99 -10.44 31.96
N ALA A 128 10.44 -11.61 32.22
CA ALA A 128 9.30 -12.14 31.47
C ALA A 128 7.98 -11.56 31.99
N HIS A 129 6.98 -11.44 31.08
CA HIS A 129 5.63 -11.04 31.43
C HIS A 129 4.59 -11.81 30.63
N LEU A 130 3.36 -11.83 31.12
CA LEU A 130 2.22 -12.45 30.47
C LEU A 130 1.28 -11.38 29.91
N GLN A 131 0.75 -11.65 28.73
CA GLN A 131 -0.30 -10.87 28.09
C GLN A 131 -1.44 -11.83 27.72
N GLU A 132 -2.68 -11.53 28.13
CA GLU A 132 -3.84 -12.31 27.71
C GLU A 132 -3.96 -12.28 26.18
N ALA A 133 -4.07 -13.47 25.57
CA ALA A 133 -3.97 -13.59 24.10
C ALA A 133 -5.15 -12.92 23.39
N SER A 134 -6.37 -13.04 23.93
CA SER A 134 -7.58 -12.43 23.36
C SER A 134 -7.48 -10.91 23.31
N TYR A 135 -7.07 -10.26 24.40
CA TYR A 135 -6.86 -8.82 24.45
C TYR A 135 -5.69 -8.39 23.55
N GLY A 136 -4.56 -9.10 23.61
CA GLY A 136 -3.40 -8.79 22.79
C GLY A 136 -3.72 -8.78 21.30
N ILE A 137 -4.41 -9.82 20.83
CA ILE A 137 -4.83 -9.96 19.43
C ILE A 137 -5.86 -8.88 19.05
N PHE A 138 -6.85 -8.62 19.91
CA PHE A 138 -7.85 -7.60 19.65
C PHE A 138 -7.23 -6.21 19.53
N PHE A 139 -6.40 -5.81 20.47
CA PHE A 139 -5.73 -4.51 20.41
C PHE A 139 -4.78 -4.40 19.23
N ALA A 140 -4.05 -5.46 18.86
CA ALA A 140 -3.24 -5.47 17.64
C ALA A 140 -4.10 -5.24 16.38
N THR A 141 -5.28 -5.88 16.29
CA THR A 141 -6.23 -5.67 15.19
C THR A 141 -6.68 -4.20 15.11
N VAL A 142 -7.10 -3.64 16.25
CA VAL A 142 -7.58 -2.24 16.34
C VAL A 142 -6.46 -1.25 16.00
N VAL A 143 -5.26 -1.47 16.51
CA VAL A 143 -4.09 -0.62 16.22
C VAL A 143 -3.78 -0.60 14.73
N GLY A 144 -3.82 -1.76 14.05
CA GLY A 144 -3.64 -1.84 12.61
C GLY A 144 -4.70 -1.04 11.85
N LEU A 145 -5.97 -1.24 12.19
CA LEU A 145 -7.09 -0.53 11.56
C LEU A 145 -7.01 0.99 11.78
N VAL A 146 -6.73 1.43 13.01
CA VAL A 146 -6.58 2.86 13.33
C VAL A 146 -5.38 3.47 12.61
N ALA A 147 -4.25 2.77 12.58
CA ALA A 147 -3.07 3.22 11.85
C ALA A 147 -3.37 3.41 10.35
N GLY A 148 -4.12 2.49 9.73
CA GLY A 148 -4.55 2.62 8.33
C GLY A 148 -5.38 3.89 8.09
N VAL A 149 -6.36 4.15 8.95
CA VAL A 149 -7.19 5.37 8.87
C VAL A 149 -6.33 6.63 9.03
N LEU A 150 -5.44 6.66 10.02
CA LEU A 150 -4.57 7.82 10.27
C LEU A 150 -3.56 8.05 9.14
N ILE A 151 -3.01 7.00 8.52
CA ILE A 151 -2.16 7.12 7.33
C ILE A 151 -2.95 7.69 6.16
N GLY A 152 -4.20 7.25 5.98
CA GLY A 152 -5.10 7.83 4.97
C GLY A 152 -5.32 9.32 5.17
N LEU A 153 -5.66 9.75 6.38
CA LEU A 153 -5.84 11.18 6.73
C LEU A 153 -4.53 11.99 6.57
N ALA A 154 -3.39 11.41 6.90
CA ALA A 154 -2.09 12.04 6.68
C ALA A 154 -1.83 12.25 5.17
N THR A 155 -2.14 11.25 4.35
CA THR A 155 -2.02 11.34 2.91
C THR A 155 -2.95 12.41 2.34
N GLU A 156 -4.21 12.43 2.78
CA GLU A 156 -5.19 13.46 2.39
C GLU A 156 -4.66 14.88 2.67
N TYR A 157 -4.11 15.11 3.85
CA TYR A 157 -3.54 16.42 4.21
C TYR A 157 -2.47 16.90 3.22
N PHE A 158 -1.64 15.99 2.70
CA PHE A 158 -0.57 16.36 1.77
C PHE A 158 -0.99 16.41 0.30
N THR A 159 -2.11 15.79 -0.06
CA THR A 159 -2.51 15.63 -1.47
C THR A 159 -3.79 16.35 -1.86
N SER A 160 -4.66 16.71 -0.90
CA SER A 160 -5.92 17.39 -1.21
C SER A 160 -5.73 18.89 -1.44
N ASP A 161 -6.46 19.43 -2.41
CA ASP A 161 -6.53 20.84 -2.76
C ASP A 161 -7.15 21.74 -1.68
N HIS A 162 -7.72 21.16 -0.62
CA HIS A 162 -8.23 21.89 0.54
C HIS A 162 -7.12 22.31 1.53
N TYR A 163 -5.90 21.77 1.41
CA TYR A 163 -4.84 21.96 2.39
C TYR A 163 -3.61 22.72 1.87
N LYS A 164 -2.88 23.33 2.81
CA LYS A 164 -1.72 24.17 2.53
C LYS A 164 -0.62 23.54 1.68
N PRO A 165 -0.27 22.25 1.80
CA PRO A 165 0.81 21.67 0.98
C PRO A 165 0.55 21.80 -0.52
N VAL A 166 -0.69 21.56 -0.97
CA VAL A 166 -1.09 21.67 -2.37
C VAL A 166 -1.14 23.14 -2.80
N HIS A 167 -1.68 24.04 -1.94
CA HIS A 167 -1.67 25.48 -2.20
C HIS A 167 -0.24 26.01 -2.37
N TYR A 168 0.72 25.53 -1.56
CA TYR A 168 2.12 25.92 -1.67
C TYR A 168 2.70 25.54 -3.04
N ILE A 169 2.42 24.33 -3.55
CA ILE A 169 2.87 23.91 -4.90
C ILE A 169 2.24 24.81 -5.97
N ALA A 170 0.95 25.10 -5.84
CA ALA A 170 0.25 26.00 -6.76
C ALA A 170 0.84 27.42 -6.74
N GLU A 171 1.18 27.96 -5.56
CA GLU A 171 1.83 29.25 -5.41
C GLU A 171 3.20 29.29 -6.09
N GLN A 172 4.01 28.24 -5.93
CA GLN A 172 5.33 28.13 -6.57
C GLN A 172 5.25 28.02 -8.10
N SER A 173 4.10 27.64 -8.64
CA SER A 173 3.84 27.64 -10.08
C SER A 173 3.86 29.04 -10.71
N ASN A 174 3.59 30.10 -9.92
CA ASN A 174 3.71 31.49 -10.40
C ASN A 174 5.15 31.87 -10.80
N THR A 175 6.15 31.22 -10.20
CA THR A 175 7.56 31.47 -10.51
C THR A 175 8.03 30.66 -11.71
N GLY A 176 7.43 29.50 -11.96
CA GLY A 176 7.69 28.67 -13.13
C GLY A 176 7.74 27.16 -12.84
N ALA A 177 8.00 26.38 -13.89
CA ALA A 177 8.00 24.92 -13.80
C ALA A 177 9.08 24.36 -12.84
N ALA A 178 10.27 24.96 -12.82
CA ALA A 178 11.36 24.47 -11.97
C ALA A 178 11.01 24.58 -10.47
N THR A 179 10.43 25.71 -10.04
CA THR A 179 10.01 25.93 -8.65
C THR A 179 8.81 25.05 -8.27
N ASN A 180 7.89 24.82 -9.20
CA ASN A 180 6.81 23.85 -9.01
C ASN A 180 7.35 22.43 -8.78
N ILE A 181 8.30 21.97 -9.61
CA ILE A 181 8.91 20.63 -9.47
C ILE A 181 9.63 20.49 -8.12
N ILE A 182 10.42 21.51 -7.72
CA ILE A 182 11.11 21.52 -6.43
C ILE A 182 10.11 21.48 -5.27
N ALA A 183 9.04 22.28 -5.34
CA ALA A 183 8.03 22.35 -4.30
C ALA A 183 7.30 21.01 -4.11
N GLY A 184 6.83 20.40 -5.19
CA GLY A 184 6.15 19.11 -5.11
C GLY A 184 7.06 17.97 -4.67
N THR A 185 8.33 17.97 -5.09
CA THR A 185 9.35 17.03 -4.58
C THR A 185 9.53 17.20 -3.07
N ALA A 186 9.68 18.43 -2.59
CA ALA A 186 9.86 18.71 -1.17
C ALA A 186 8.62 18.32 -0.34
N VAL A 187 7.42 18.66 -0.81
CA VAL A 187 6.15 18.27 -0.17
C VAL A 187 6.04 16.74 -0.11
N GLY A 188 6.34 16.04 -1.22
CA GLY A 188 6.34 14.58 -1.24
C GLY A 188 7.33 13.96 -0.26
N MET A 189 8.56 14.50 -0.13
CA MET A 189 9.54 14.02 0.85
C MET A 189 9.06 14.23 2.28
N ILE A 190 8.54 15.40 2.63
CA ILE A 190 8.02 15.71 3.96
C ILE A 190 6.82 14.81 4.29
N SER A 191 5.99 14.51 3.31
CA SER A 191 4.78 13.68 3.49
C SER A 191 5.08 12.26 3.96
N THR A 192 6.33 11.78 3.86
CA THR A 192 6.71 10.45 4.33
C THR A 192 6.76 10.35 5.86
N ALA A 193 7.04 11.47 6.55
CA ALA A 193 7.34 11.47 7.97
C ALA A 193 6.19 10.93 8.82
N LEU A 194 4.99 11.51 8.69
CA LEU A 194 3.86 11.13 9.53
C LEU A 194 3.41 9.67 9.31
N PRO A 195 3.24 9.17 8.06
CA PRO A 195 2.93 7.75 7.84
C PRO A 195 3.97 6.80 8.43
N ILE A 196 5.26 7.12 8.32
CA ILE A 196 6.32 6.29 8.91
C ILE A 196 6.21 6.26 10.44
N PHE A 197 5.98 7.39 11.10
CA PHE A 197 5.75 7.40 12.56
C PHE A 197 4.54 6.55 12.96
N LEU A 198 3.45 6.61 12.20
CA LEU A 198 2.26 5.79 12.45
C LEU A 198 2.55 4.29 12.27
N ILE A 199 3.31 3.91 11.24
CA ILE A 199 3.75 2.53 11.01
C ILE A 199 4.62 2.07 12.19
N VAL A 200 5.59 2.88 12.63
CA VAL A 200 6.46 2.55 13.77
C VAL A 200 5.64 2.34 15.05
N ILE A 201 4.69 3.22 15.34
CA ILE A 201 3.78 3.07 16.48
C ILE A 201 2.97 1.77 16.35
N ALA A 202 2.42 1.50 15.18
CA ALA A 202 1.64 0.28 14.94
C ALA A 202 2.49 -0.99 15.16
N ILE A 203 3.73 -1.02 14.66
CA ILE A 203 4.67 -2.12 14.88
C ILE A 203 4.95 -2.31 16.38
N LEU A 204 5.36 -1.25 17.07
CA LEU A 204 5.77 -1.34 18.48
C LEU A 204 4.61 -1.74 19.39
N VAL A 205 3.43 -1.13 19.20
CA VAL A 205 2.27 -1.44 20.02
C VAL A 205 1.79 -2.87 19.75
N SER A 206 1.61 -3.28 18.49
CA SER A 206 1.15 -4.63 18.17
C SER A 206 2.15 -5.70 18.57
N TYR A 207 3.46 -5.43 18.48
CA TYR A 207 4.50 -6.32 18.98
C TYR A 207 4.41 -6.50 20.50
N ASN A 208 4.24 -5.42 21.26
CA ASN A 208 4.07 -5.50 22.72
C ASN A 208 2.77 -6.23 23.13
N MET A 209 1.75 -6.23 22.28
CA MET A 209 0.47 -6.90 22.57
C MET A 209 0.49 -8.40 22.26
N ALA A 210 1.10 -8.82 21.14
CA ALA A 210 1.06 -10.22 20.71
C ALA A 210 2.33 -10.65 19.92
N GLY A 211 3.47 -10.01 20.18
CA GLY A 211 4.74 -10.31 19.50
C GLY A 211 4.68 -10.11 17.98
N VAL A 212 5.49 -10.85 17.25
CA VAL A 212 5.48 -10.81 15.77
C VAL A 212 4.15 -11.28 15.18
N TYR A 213 3.42 -12.16 15.86
CA TYR A 213 2.07 -12.56 15.48
C TYR A 213 1.13 -11.35 15.53
N GLY A 214 1.25 -10.51 16.58
CA GLY A 214 0.50 -9.26 16.71
C GLY A 214 0.77 -8.29 15.55
N VAL A 215 2.00 -8.20 15.06
CA VAL A 215 2.32 -7.37 13.87
C VAL A 215 1.61 -7.90 12.62
N GLY A 216 1.59 -9.22 12.41
CA GLY A 216 0.82 -9.85 11.33
C GLY A 216 -0.69 -9.58 11.46
N ILE A 217 -1.23 -9.70 12.67
CA ILE A 217 -2.63 -9.35 12.97
C ILE A 217 -2.92 -7.86 12.73
N ALA A 218 -1.99 -6.95 13.06
CA ALA A 218 -2.15 -5.53 12.78
C ALA A 218 -2.17 -5.24 11.27
N ALA A 219 -1.32 -5.91 10.48
CA ALA A 219 -1.37 -5.84 9.03
C ALA A 219 -2.74 -6.27 8.49
N LEU A 220 -3.27 -7.37 9.00
CA LEU A 220 -4.59 -7.86 8.64
C LEU A 220 -5.70 -6.92 9.13
N GLY A 221 -5.59 -6.38 10.34
CA GLY A 221 -6.51 -5.38 10.89
C GLY A 221 -6.58 -4.14 10.01
N MET A 222 -5.45 -3.61 9.57
CA MET A 222 -5.37 -2.52 8.60
C MET A 222 -6.09 -2.88 7.30
N LEU A 223 -5.84 -4.06 6.74
CA LEU A 223 -6.41 -4.53 5.49
C LEU A 223 -7.84 -5.07 5.61
N SER A 224 -8.38 -5.21 6.82
CA SER A 224 -9.70 -5.82 7.04
C SER A 224 -10.84 -5.11 6.32
N THR A 225 -10.72 -3.80 6.12
CA THR A 225 -11.69 -2.97 5.38
C THR A 225 -11.34 -2.79 3.90
N THR A 226 -10.47 -3.64 3.34
CA THR A 226 -10.02 -3.55 1.93
C THR A 226 -11.19 -3.53 0.95
N GLY A 227 -12.30 -4.23 1.22
CA GLY A 227 -13.46 -4.22 0.33
C GLY A 227 -14.03 -2.82 0.10
N ILE A 228 -14.24 -2.02 1.15
CA ILE A 228 -14.71 -0.64 0.99
C ILE A 228 -13.60 0.26 0.44
N GLN A 229 -12.34 0.03 0.80
CA GLN A 229 -11.22 0.80 0.24
C GLN A 229 -11.08 0.60 -1.26
N LEU A 230 -11.30 -0.62 -1.78
CA LEU A 230 -11.33 -0.90 -3.21
C LEU A 230 -12.49 -0.19 -3.92
N ALA A 231 -13.65 -0.11 -3.28
CA ALA A 231 -14.79 0.63 -3.84
C ALA A 231 -14.49 2.14 -3.92
N VAL A 232 -13.86 2.70 -2.88
CA VAL A 232 -13.42 4.10 -2.84
C VAL A 232 -12.32 4.38 -3.86
N ASP A 233 -11.38 3.46 -4.05
CA ASP A 233 -10.32 3.58 -5.06
C ASP A 233 -10.88 3.55 -6.49
N ALA A 234 -11.80 2.60 -6.78
CA ALA A 234 -12.42 2.46 -8.10
C ALA A 234 -13.27 3.68 -8.48
N TYR A 235 -13.76 4.44 -7.51
CA TYR A 235 -14.51 5.67 -7.74
C TYR A 235 -13.69 6.70 -8.54
N GLY A 236 -12.40 6.90 -8.22
CA GLY A 236 -11.55 7.89 -8.87
C GLY A 236 -11.50 7.75 -10.40
N PRO A 237 -11.03 6.61 -10.95
CA PRO A 237 -10.99 6.37 -12.40
C PRO A 237 -12.35 6.46 -13.07
N ILE A 238 -13.44 6.11 -12.38
CA ILE A 238 -14.81 6.22 -12.92
C ILE A 238 -15.18 7.70 -13.07
N ALA A 239 -14.90 8.52 -12.06
CA ALA A 239 -15.21 9.95 -12.09
C ALA A 239 -14.38 10.69 -13.15
N ASP A 240 -13.08 10.39 -13.24
CA ASP A 240 -12.18 10.96 -14.26
C ASP A 240 -12.66 10.63 -15.68
N ASN A 241 -12.94 9.35 -15.96
CA ASN A 241 -13.47 8.94 -17.26
C ASN A 241 -14.85 9.56 -17.57
N ALA A 242 -15.72 9.72 -16.57
CA ALA A 242 -17.00 10.40 -16.76
C ALA A 242 -16.80 11.87 -17.17
N GLY A 243 -15.83 12.57 -16.57
CA GLY A 243 -15.40 13.91 -16.95
C GLY A 243 -14.91 13.97 -18.38
N GLY A 244 -14.04 13.06 -18.79
CA GLY A 244 -13.55 12.96 -20.15
C GLY A 244 -14.66 12.71 -21.18
N ILE A 245 -15.62 11.83 -20.88
CA ILE A 245 -16.78 11.59 -21.75
C ILE A 245 -17.64 12.85 -21.86
N ALA A 246 -17.89 13.56 -20.75
CA ALA A 246 -18.67 14.79 -20.76
C ALA A 246 -18.01 15.87 -21.63
N GLU A 247 -16.69 16.03 -21.56
CA GLU A 247 -15.92 16.97 -22.37
C GLU A 247 -15.94 16.60 -23.85
N MET A 248 -15.61 15.34 -24.17
CA MET A 248 -15.57 14.87 -25.56
C MET A 248 -16.95 14.84 -26.24
N SER A 249 -18.02 14.75 -25.47
CA SER A 249 -19.38 14.77 -25.98
C SER A 249 -19.98 16.20 -26.00
N GLU A 250 -19.20 17.21 -25.69
CA GLU A 250 -19.61 18.62 -25.66
C GLU A 250 -20.90 18.84 -24.85
N LEU A 251 -21.00 18.14 -23.68
CA LEU A 251 -22.16 18.29 -22.80
C LEU A 251 -22.23 19.67 -22.18
N PRO A 252 -23.41 20.13 -21.71
CA PRO A 252 -23.55 21.45 -21.07
C PRO A 252 -22.55 21.67 -19.94
N PRO A 253 -22.06 22.92 -19.73
CA PRO A 253 -21.05 23.24 -18.71
C PRO A 253 -21.38 22.76 -17.31
N GLU A 254 -22.66 22.72 -16.93
CA GLU A 254 -23.12 22.24 -15.62
C GLU A 254 -22.81 20.75 -15.40
N VAL A 255 -22.79 19.96 -16.47
CA VAL A 255 -22.42 18.53 -16.41
C VAL A 255 -20.92 18.41 -16.13
N ARG A 256 -20.12 19.22 -16.83
CA ARG A 256 -18.66 19.25 -16.64
C ARG A 256 -18.29 19.70 -15.22
N GLU A 257 -18.92 20.76 -14.70
CA GLU A 257 -18.70 21.23 -13.33
C GLU A 257 -18.97 20.13 -12.30
N ARG A 258 -20.03 19.34 -12.47
CA ARG A 258 -20.35 18.19 -11.60
C ARG A 258 -19.30 17.08 -11.71
N THR A 259 -18.88 16.71 -12.92
CA THR A 259 -17.88 15.67 -13.12
C THR A 259 -16.52 16.08 -12.61
N ASP A 260 -16.12 17.35 -12.76
CA ASP A 260 -14.85 17.87 -12.25
C ASP A 260 -14.82 17.87 -10.71
N SER A 261 -15.95 18.22 -10.08
CA SER A 261 -16.09 18.11 -8.61
C SER A 261 -15.95 16.67 -8.12
N LEU A 262 -16.51 15.70 -8.84
CA LEU A 262 -16.37 14.28 -8.53
C LEU A 262 -14.94 13.79 -8.76
N ASP A 263 -14.28 14.23 -9.83
CA ASP A 263 -12.92 13.84 -10.17
C ASP A 263 -11.89 14.37 -9.16
N ALA A 264 -12.06 15.62 -8.67
CA ALA A 264 -11.20 16.17 -7.61
C ALA A 264 -11.22 15.31 -6.33
N VAL A 265 -12.41 14.82 -5.94
CA VAL A 265 -12.53 13.86 -4.82
C VAL A 265 -11.90 12.52 -5.18
N GLY A 266 -12.02 12.07 -6.44
CA GLY A 266 -11.42 10.84 -6.94
C GLY A 266 -9.90 10.80 -6.79
N ASN A 267 -9.21 11.89 -7.13
CA ASN A 267 -7.76 11.99 -6.96
C ASN A 267 -7.32 11.91 -5.50
N THR A 268 -8.04 12.59 -4.61
CA THR A 268 -7.77 12.55 -3.17
C THR A 268 -7.98 11.15 -2.60
N THR A 269 -9.08 10.49 -2.95
CA THR A 269 -9.38 9.13 -2.48
C THR A 269 -8.39 8.09 -3.04
N ALA A 270 -7.97 8.23 -4.28
CA ALA A 270 -6.92 7.39 -4.86
C ALA A 270 -5.58 7.56 -4.12
N ALA A 271 -5.21 8.77 -3.72
CA ALA A 271 -4.01 9.01 -2.93
C ALA A 271 -4.13 8.40 -1.52
N ILE A 272 -5.29 8.54 -0.85
CA ILE A 272 -5.58 7.91 0.45
C ILE A 272 -5.43 6.40 0.36
N GLY A 273 -6.02 5.78 -0.67
CA GLY A 273 -5.91 4.33 -0.92
C GLY A 273 -4.46 3.87 -1.12
N LYS A 274 -3.63 4.66 -1.82
CA LYS A 274 -2.19 4.39 -1.99
C LYS A 274 -1.44 4.47 -0.66
N GLY A 275 -1.67 5.51 0.15
CA GLY A 275 -1.07 5.63 1.48
C GLY A 275 -1.41 4.43 2.38
N PHE A 276 -2.67 4.02 2.39
CA PHE A 276 -3.16 2.84 3.07
C PHE A 276 -2.49 1.54 2.56
N ALA A 277 -2.38 1.36 1.23
CA ALA A 277 -1.74 0.21 0.61
C ALA A 277 -0.26 0.10 0.98
N ILE A 278 0.46 1.24 1.02
CA ILE A 278 1.88 1.26 1.39
C ILE A 278 2.08 0.95 2.87
N GLY A 279 1.27 1.54 3.76
CA GLY A 279 1.33 1.25 5.19
C GLY A 279 1.07 -0.23 5.51
N SER A 280 0.07 -0.82 4.86
CA SER A 280 -0.24 -2.24 5.00
C SER A 280 0.85 -3.14 4.41
N ALA A 281 1.48 -2.72 3.29
CA ALA A 281 2.60 -3.45 2.69
C ALA A 281 3.80 -3.50 3.63
N ALA A 282 4.10 -2.43 4.37
CA ALA A 282 5.17 -2.39 5.35
C ALA A 282 4.96 -3.42 6.48
N LEU A 283 3.75 -3.47 7.07
CA LEU A 283 3.42 -4.44 8.11
C LEU A 283 3.39 -5.87 7.58
N THR A 284 2.85 -6.08 6.38
CA THR A 284 2.81 -7.39 5.71
C THR A 284 4.21 -7.90 5.40
N ALA A 285 5.10 -7.03 4.90
CA ALA A 285 6.49 -7.38 4.62
C ALA A 285 7.22 -7.81 5.90
N LEU A 286 6.97 -7.13 7.03
CA LEU A 286 7.56 -7.52 8.31
C LEU A 286 7.01 -8.87 8.81
N ALA A 287 5.73 -9.16 8.62
CA ALA A 287 5.15 -10.46 8.94
C ALA A 287 5.76 -11.58 8.06
N LEU A 288 5.89 -11.35 6.76
CA LEU A 288 6.53 -12.29 5.83
C LEU A 288 8.03 -12.47 6.13
N PHE A 289 8.73 -11.39 6.47
CA PHE A 289 10.13 -11.48 6.92
C PHE A 289 10.26 -12.36 8.17
N SER A 290 9.36 -12.18 9.15
CA SER A 290 9.34 -13.02 10.35
C SER A 290 9.04 -14.49 10.02
N ALA A 291 8.15 -14.74 9.04
CA ALA A 291 7.89 -16.08 8.53
C ALA A 291 9.12 -16.68 7.83
N PHE A 292 9.86 -15.88 7.06
CA PHE A 292 11.14 -16.29 6.46
C PHE A 292 12.20 -16.62 7.53
N ALA A 293 12.38 -15.74 8.53
CA ALA A 293 13.29 -15.95 9.65
C ALA A 293 13.00 -17.25 10.41
N THR A 294 11.71 -17.53 10.64
CA THR A 294 11.25 -18.78 11.26
C THR A 294 11.62 -20.01 10.41
N LYS A 295 11.35 -19.96 9.10
CA LYS A 295 11.65 -21.10 8.18
C LYS A 295 13.14 -21.36 8.01
N THR A 296 13.98 -20.32 8.10
CA THR A 296 15.44 -20.41 7.97
C THR A 296 16.15 -20.58 9.31
N ASN A 297 15.41 -20.68 10.41
CA ASN A 297 15.93 -20.71 11.79
C ASN A 297 16.87 -19.52 12.10
N MET A 298 16.62 -18.37 11.48
CA MET A 298 17.39 -17.14 11.68
C MET A 298 16.90 -16.46 12.97
N LYS A 299 17.70 -16.51 14.02
CA LYS A 299 17.33 -15.95 15.34
C LYS A 299 17.66 -14.47 15.48
N VAL A 300 18.76 -14.03 14.87
CA VAL A 300 19.28 -12.67 14.96
C VAL A 300 19.75 -12.23 13.58
N LEU A 301 19.46 -10.99 13.22
CA LEU A 301 20.00 -10.32 12.05
C LEU A 301 20.99 -9.25 12.54
N ASP A 302 22.26 -9.61 12.60
CA ASP A 302 23.32 -8.69 13.04
C ASP A 302 23.73 -7.78 11.88
N ILE A 303 23.30 -6.53 11.93
CA ILE A 303 23.63 -5.53 10.90
C ILE A 303 25.12 -5.16 10.85
N MET A 304 25.91 -5.55 11.84
CA MET A 304 27.36 -5.38 11.82
C MET A 304 28.06 -6.46 11.00
N ASP A 305 27.39 -7.57 10.67
CA ASP A 305 27.91 -8.56 9.72
C ASP A 305 27.97 -7.94 8.31
N PRO A 306 29.18 -7.91 7.67
CA PRO A 306 29.35 -7.34 6.33
C PRO A 306 28.46 -8.01 5.27
N THR A 307 28.17 -9.30 5.40
CA THR A 307 27.32 -10.03 4.45
C THR A 307 25.88 -9.56 4.54
N ILE A 308 25.35 -9.37 5.75
CA ILE A 308 24.02 -8.85 5.99
C ILE A 308 23.94 -7.40 5.52
N MET A 309 24.95 -6.57 5.86
CA MET A 309 24.99 -5.19 5.42
C MET A 309 25.04 -5.06 3.90
N ALA A 310 25.80 -5.92 3.20
CA ALA A 310 25.77 -5.97 1.73
C ALA A 310 24.39 -6.29 1.19
N GLY A 311 23.68 -7.25 1.83
CA GLY A 311 22.28 -7.53 1.53
C GLY A 311 21.37 -6.32 1.71
N VAL A 312 21.53 -5.57 2.82
CA VAL A 312 20.76 -4.33 3.09
C VAL A 312 20.97 -3.29 1.98
N PHE A 313 22.24 -3.05 1.57
CA PHE A 313 22.51 -2.10 0.49
C PHE A 313 21.91 -2.53 -0.86
N ILE A 314 22.05 -3.82 -1.22
CA ILE A 314 21.41 -4.36 -2.43
C ILE A 314 19.91 -4.18 -2.35
N GLY A 315 19.29 -4.56 -1.23
CA GLY A 315 17.85 -4.40 -1.01
C GLY A 315 17.38 -2.96 -1.09
N ALA A 316 18.11 -2.04 -0.46
CA ALA A 316 17.78 -0.61 -0.47
C ALA A 316 17.91 0.04 -1.86
N MET A 317 18.82 -0.46 -2.70
CA MET A 317 19.01 -0.02 -4.09
C MET A 317 17.84 -0.46 -5.00
N LEU A 318 17.28 -1.65 -4.80
CA LEU A 318 16.29 -2.25 -5.71
C LEU A 318 15.08 -1.36 -5.98
N PRO A 319 14.43 -0.70 -5.00
CA PRO A 319 13.30 0.18 -5.24
C PRO A 319 13.63 1.36 -6.17
N PHE A 320 14.84 1.93 -6.07
CA PHE A 320 15.28 3.02 -6.95
C PHE A 320 15.45 2.55 -8.38
N VAL A 321 16.15 1.41 -8.58
CA VAL A 321 16.36 0.84 -9.92
C VAL A 321 15.05 0.42 -10.56
N PHE A 322 14.17 -0.21 -9.79
CA PHE A 322 12.85 -0.64 -10.23
C PHE A 322 11.97 0.57 -10.62
N SER A 323 11.96 1.61 -9.79
CA SER A 323 11.25 2.87 -10.08
C SER A 323 11.79 3.54 -11.34
N ALA A 324 13.11 3.57 -11.52
CA ALA A 324 13.73 4.12 -12.73
C ALA A 324 13.30 3.35 -13.98
N PHE A 325 13.30 2.01 -13.95
CA PHE A 325 12.83 1.20 -15.07
C PHE A 325 11.35 1.46 -15.39
N SER A 326 10.51 1.56 -14.36
CA SER A 326 9.09 1.85 -14.52
C SER A 326 8.85 3.21 -15.16
N MET A 327 9.53 4.26 -14.72
CA MET A 327 9.41 5.60 -15.31
C MET A 327 9.89 5.67 -16.76
N LEU A 328 11.03 5.04 -17.07
CA LEU A 328 11.54 4.95 -18.45
C LEU A 328 10.60 4.15 -19.35
N ALA A 329 9.95 3.13 -18.83
CA ALA A 329 8.95 2.35 -19.56
C ALA A 329 7.73 3.19 -19.92
N VAL A 330 7.21 4.00 -18.99
CA VAL A 330 6.12 4.95 -19.26
C VAL A 330 6.51 5.94 -20.36
N GLY A 331 7.72 6.49 -20.30
CA GLY A 331 8.22 7.41 -21.32
C GLY A 331 8.25 6.78 -22.73
N ARG A 332 8.71 5.52 -22.85
CA ARG A 332 8.70 4.80 -24.12
C ARG A 332 7.29 4.51 -24.63
N ALA A 333 6.39 4.08 -23.76
CA ALA A 333 5.00 3.81 -24.11
C ALA A 333 4.26 5.10 -24.55
N ALA A 334 4.46 6.20 -23.83
CA ALA A 334 3.90 7.50 -24.17
C ALA A 334 4.41 8.00 -25.54
N SER A 335 5.72 7.86 -25.82
CA SER A 335 6.28 8.22 -27.12
C SER A 335 5.65 7.44 -28.28
N ALA A 336 5.46 6.13 -28.12
CA ALA A 336 4.81 5.29 -29.12
C ALA A 336 3.34 5.70 -29.37
N MET A 337 2.64 6.10 -28.32
CA MET A 337 1.26 6.60 -28.41
C MET A 337 1.22 7.97 -29.12
N ILE A 338 2.12 8.87 -28.79
CA ILE A 338 2.23 10.19 -29.44
C ILE A 338 2.48 10.02 -30.96
N ASP A 339 3.37 9.13 -31.35
CA ASP A 339 3.67 8.86 -32.76
C ASP A 339 2.45 8.31 -33.48
N GLU A 340 1.67 7.42 -32.87
CA GLU A 340 0.42 6.89 -33.43
C GLU A 340 -0.63 8.00 -33.61
N VAL A 341 -0.85 8.82 -32.58
CA VAL A 341 -1.82 9.92 -32.63
C VAL A 341 -1.42 10.90 -33.75
N ARG A 342 -0.13 11.26 -33.85
CA ARG A 342 0.38 12.12 -34.94
C ARG A 342 0.20 11.47 -36.30
N ARG A 343 0.37 10.15 -36.42
CA ARG A 343 0.10 9.41 -37.64
C ARG A 343 -1.35 9.53 -38.06
N GLN A 344 -2.26 9.29 -37.10
CA GLN A 344 -3.70 9.36 -37.37
C GLN A 344 -4.13 10.75 -37.85
N PHE A 345 -3.65 11.82 -37.23
CA PHE A 345 -3.93 13.19 -37.69
C PHE A 345 -3.41 13.50 -39.11
N ARG A 346 -2.33 12.84 -39.55
CA ARG A 346 -1.80 13.02 -40.90
C ARG A 346 -2.49 12.16 -41.93
N GLU A 347 -2.93 10.95 -41.58
CA GLU A 347 -3.34 9.92 -42.53
C GLU A 347 -4.83 9.70 -42.58
N ILE A 348 -5.59 10.04 -41.52
CA ILE A 348 -7.04 9.87 -41.48
C ILE A 348 -7.70 11.18 -41.96
N PRO A 349 -8.37 11.17 -43.13
CA PRO A 349 -9.01 12.39 -43.65
C PRO A 349 -10.12 12.87 -42.73
N GLY A 350 -10.18 14.18 -42.50
CA GLY A 350 -11.23 14.79 -41.68
C GLY A 350 -11.07 14.61 -40.17
N LEU A 351 -9.97 14.01 -39.69
CA LEU A 351 -9.78 13.81 -38.24
C LEU A 351 -9.51 15.15 -37.53
N LEU A 352 -8.72 16.05 -38.12
CA LEU A 352 -8.48 17.39 -37.60
C LEU A 352 -9.72 18.28 -37.62
N GLU A 353 -10.59 18.08 -38.60
CA GLU A 353 -11.85 18.80 -38.78
C GLU A 353 -13.01 18.19 -37.94
N GLY A 354 -12.72 17.14 -37.19
CA GLY A 354 -13.76 16.46 -36.36
C GLY A 354 -14.78 15.61 -37.15
N THR A 355 -14.56 15.39 -38.45
CA THR A 355 -15.43 14.59 -39.33
C THR A 355 -14.92 13.17 -39.55
N GLY A 356 -13.63 12.92 -39.28
CA GLY A 356 -13.01 11.61 -39.35
C GLY A 356 -13.17 10.82 -38.06
N VAL A 357 -13.06 9.48 -38.16
CA VAL A 357 -13.12 8.57 -36.99
C VAL A 357 -11.71 8.11 -36.65
N ALA A 358 -11.27 8.35 -35.40
CA ALA A 358 -9.99 7.88 -34.92
C ALA A 358 -9.92 6.36 -34.77
N ASP A 359 -8.76 5.76 -35.03
CA ASP A 359 -8.50 4.34 -34.77
C ASP A 359 -8.11 4.12 -33.30
N PHE A 360 -9.12 4.11 -32.42
CA PHE A 360 -8.95 3.84 -30.99
C PHE A 360 -8.39 2.44 -30.74
N ARG A 361 -8.76 1.45 -31.57
CA ARG A 361 -8.30 0.08 -31.42
C ARG A 361 -6.79 -0.01 -31.52
N ARG A 362 -6.20 0.70 -32.49
CA ARG A 362 -4.75 0.75 -32.67
C ARG A 362 -4.06 1.37 -31.45
N CYS A 363 -4.63 2.42 -30.86
CA CYS A 363 -4.11 3.03 -29.64
C CYS A 363 -4.15 2.03 -28.45
N VAL A 364 -5.25 1.31 -28.28
CA VAL A 364 -5.37 0.28 -27.22
C VAL A 364 -4.36 -0.85 -27.46
N ASP A 365 -4.17 -1.32 -28.67
CA ASP A 365 -3.21 -2.38 -29.01
C ASP A 365 -1.77 -1.93 -28.66
N ILE A 366 -1.38 -0.70 -29.00
CA ILE A 366 -0.06 -0.13 -28.68
C ILE A 366 0.13 -0.04 -27.17
N SER A 367 -0.82 0.53 -26.45
CA SER A 367 -0.77 0.69 -25.01
C SER A 367 -0.65 -0.66 -24.29
N THR A 368 -1.51 -1.63 -24.66
CA THR A 368 -1.52 -2.96 -24.04
C THR A 368 -0.22 -3.73 -24.34
N ALA A 369 0.25 -3.71 -25.58
CA ALA A 369 1.50 -4.37 -25.97
C ALA A 369 2.71 -3.76 -25.24
N ALA A 370 2.76 -2.42 -25.11
CA ALA A 370 3.79 -1.72 -24.38
C ALA A 370 3.74 -2.10 -22.87
N ALA A 371 2.57 -2.09 -22.24
CA ALA A 371 2.41 -2.46 -20.83
C ALA A 371 2.93 -3.87 -20.55
N ILE A 372 2.55 -4.86 -21.34
CA ILE A 372 2.99 -6.25 -21.18
C ILE A 372 4.52 -6.37 -21.35
N ARG A 373 5.07 -5.77 -22.39
CA ARG A 373 6.49 -5.83 -22.71
C ARG A 373 7.36 -5.17 -21.64
N GLU A 374 6.97 -3.99 -21.19
CA GLU A 374 7.74 -3.18 -20.25
C GLU A 374 7.71 -3.74 -18.83
N MET A 375 6.71 -4.57 -18.47
CA MET A 375 6.63 -5.24 -17.16
C MET A 375 7.57 -6.45 -17.01
N VAL A 376 8.15 -6.95 -18.10
CA VAL A 376 9.02 -8.15 -18.05
C VAL A 376 10.28 -7.88 -17.20
N LEU A 377 10.98 -6.78 -17.46
CA LEU A 377 12.23 -6.47 -16.75
C LEU A 377 12.01 -6.19 -15.26
N PRO A 378 11.07 -5.34 -14.84
CA PRO A 378 10.73 -5.15 -13.43
C PRO A 378 10.32 -6.46 -12.76
N GLY A 379 9.48 -7.26 -13.39
CA GLY A 379 9.05 -8.56 -12.85
C GLY A 379 10.21 -9.53 -12.65
N LEU A 380 11.16 -9.59 -13.59
CA LEU A 380 12.38 -10.42 -13.45
C LEU A 380 13.24 -9.95 -12.28
N VAL A 381 13.41 -8.65 -12.08
CA VAL A 381 14.18 -8.11 -10.94
C VAL A 381 13.56 -8.55 -9.62
N ALA A 382 12.24 -8.46 -9.48
CA ALA A 382 11.53 -8.83 -8.25
C ALA A 382 11.68 -10.33 -7.91
N ILE A 383 11.77 -11.20 -8.92
CA ILE A 383 11.91 -12.65 -8.72
C ILE A 383 13.38 -13.05 -8.58
N LEU A 384 14.25 -12.56 -9.45
CA LEU A 384 15.65 -13.01 -9.50
C LEU A 384 16.47 -12.46 -8.34
N ALA A 385 16.20 -11.25 -7.86
CA ALA A 385 16.98 -10.66 -6.77
C ALA A 385 16.97 -11.51 -5.49
N PRO A 386 15.83 -11.92 -4.92
CA PRO A 386 15.82 -12.78 -3.73
C PRO A 386 16.39 -14.18 -4.01
N VAL A 387 16.21 -14.73 -5.22
CA VAL A 387 16.80 -16.03 -5.59
C VAL A 387 18.32 -15.96 -5.62
N LEU A 388 18.90 -15.02 -6.35
CA LEU A 388 20.35 -14.90 -6.52
C LEU A 388 21.04 -14.56 -5.19
N VAL A 389 20.48 -13.62 -4.42
CA VAL A 389 21.05 -13.27 -3.11
C VAL A 389 20.86 -14.41 -2.11
N GLY A 390 19.74 -15.14 -2.15
CA GLY A 390 19.49 -16.30 -1.31
C GLY A 390 20.43 -17.46 -1.61
N LEU A 391 20.74 -17.74 -2.88
CA LEU A 391 21.73 -18.72 -3.28
C LEU A 391 23.15 -18.34 -2.84
N TRP A 392 23.45 -17.04 -2.77
CA TRP A 392 24.72 -16.58 -2.23
C TRP A 392 24.77 -16.71 -0.71
N SER A 393 23.76 -16.20 0.02
CA SER A 393 23.72 -16.26 1.49
C SER A 393 22.30 -16.03 2.02
N LEU A 394 21.84 -16.90 2.94
CA LEU A 394 20.58 -16.71 3.67
C LEU A 394 20.58 -15.42 4.50
N SER A 395 21.71 -15.11 5.14
CA SER A 395 21.87 -13.90 5.94
C SER A 395 21.82 -12.64 5.08
N ALA A 396 22.45 -12.64 3.90
CA ALA A 396 22.37 -11.55 2.94
C ALA A 396 20.92 -11.35 2.42
N LEU A 397 20.18 -12.45 2.19
CA LEU A 397 18.77 -12.36 1.83
C LEU A 397 17.93 -11.73 2.94
N GLY A 398 18.19 -12.05 4.20
CA GLY A 398 17.58 -11.34 5.34
C GLY A 398 17.86 -9.85 5.30
N GLY A 399 19.11 -9.43 5.05
CA GLY A 399 19.51 -8.04 4.84
C GLY A 399 18.76 -7.38 3.67
N LEU A 400 18.65 -8.06 2.52
CA LEU A 400 17.93 -7.58 1.35
C LEU A 400 16.47 -7.30 1.68
N LEU A 401 15.78 -8.17 2.41
CA LEU A 401 14.39 -7.97 2.81
C LEU A 401 14.21 -6.72 3.67
N VAL A 402 15.13 -6.45 4.59
CA VAL A 402 15.13 -5.21 5.39
C VAL A 402 15.34 -4.00 4.48
N GLY A 403 16.38 -4.02 3.65
CA GLY A 403 16.73 -2.90 2.77
C GLY A 403 15.60 -2.52 1.82
N VAL A 404 15.01 -3.51 1.12
CA VAL A 404 13.92 -3.26 0.17
C VAL A 404 12.66 -2.75 0.86
N THR A 405 12.35 -3.23 2.06
CA THR A 405 11.18 -2.77 2.81
C THR A 405 11.35 -1.31 3.23
N VAL A 406 12.46 -0.95 3.85
CA VAL A 406 12.69 0.40 4.36
C VAL A 406 12.72 1.43 3.23
N SER A 407 13.57 1.22 2.23
CA SER A 407 13.71 2.18 1.13
C SER A 407 12.48 2.20 0.21
N GLY A 408 11.87 1.03 -0.02
CA GLY A 408 10.69 0.89 -0.86
C GLY A 408 9.46 1.58 -0.27
N VAL A 409 9.21 1.44 1.02
CA VAL A 409 8.09 2.13 1.70
C VAL A 409 8.26 3.64 1.64
N LEU A 410 9.45 4.15 1.97
CA LEU A 410 9.75 5.58 1.91
C LEU A 410 9.58 6.15 0.49
N LEU A 411 10.14 5.46 -0.51
CA LEU A 411 10.09 5.91 -1.91
C LEU A 411 8.65 5.83 -2.46
N ALA A 412 7.88 4.80 -2.10
CA ALA A 412 6.50 4.64 -2.54
C ALA A 412 5.59 5.75 -1.97
N ILE A 413 5.68 6.07 -0.66
CA ILE A 413 4.94 7.18 -0.05
C ILE A 413 5.32 8.50 -0.73
N PHE A 414 6.62 8.76 -0.88
CA PHE A 414 7.13 9.97 -1.53
C PHE A 414 6.52 10.13 -2.93
N GLN A 415 6.66 9.13 -3.79
CA GLN A 415 6.20 9.21 -5.17
C GLN A 415 4.68 9.35 -5.29
N SER A 416 3.94 8.56 -4.53
CA SER A 416 2.47 8.60 -4.56
C SER A 416 1.93 9.95 -4.09
N ASN A 417 2.48 10.50 -3.01
CA ASN A 417 2.01 11.76 -2.45
C ASN A 417 2.48 12.97 -3.27
N ALA A 418 3.72 12.98 -3.75
CA ALA A 418 4.21 14.03 -4.63
C ALA A 418 3.36 14.14 -5.90
N GLY A 419 3.10 12.99 -6.56
CA GLY A 419 2.29 12.94 -7.77
C GLY A 419 0.85 13.41 -7.55
N GLY A 420 0.21 12.95 -6.47
CA GLY A 420 -1.14 13.41 -6.11
C GLY A 420 -1.21 14.90 -5.77
N ALA A 421 -0.19 15.42 -5.11
CA ALA A 421 -0.12 16.83 -4.75
C ALA A 421 0.08 17.74 -5.97
N TRP A 422 0.89 17.33 -6.96
CA TRP A 422 1.05 18.09 -8.22
C TRP A 422 -0.23 18.13 -9.04
N ASP A 423 -0.93 17.01 -9.19
CA ASP A 423 -2.18 16.95 -9.93
C ASP A 423 -3.25 17.86 -9.29
N ASN A 424 -3.43 17.75 -7.98
CA ASN A 424 -4.39 18.60 -7.28
C ASN A 424 -3.97 20.08 -7.25
N ALA A 425 -2.66 20.40 -7.28
CA ALA A 425 -2.19 21.78 -7.45
C ALA A 425 -2.56 22.33 -8.84
N LYS A 426 -2.46 21.53 -9.90
CA LYS A 426 -2.92 21.89 -11.26
C LYS A 426 -4.44 22.15 -11.24
N LYS A 427 -5.24 21.23 -10.67
CA LYS A 427 -6.71 21.39 -10.57
C LYS A 427 -7.12 22.60 -9.75
N TYR A 428 -6.40 22.91 -8.67
CA TYR A 428 -6.62 24.12 -7.88
C TYR A 428 -6.41 25.39 -8.70
N ILE A 429 -5.40 25.43 -9.57
CA ILE A 429 -5.18 26.54 -10.50
C ILE A 429 -6.30 26.60 -11.56
N GLU A 430 -6.68 25.46 -12.14
CA GLU A 430 -7.78 25.35 -13.11
C GLU A 430 -9.11 25.85 -12.55
N GLY A 431 -9.32 25.69 -11.23
CA GLY A 431 -10.47 26.22 -10.49
C GLY A 431 -10.51 27.76 -10.34
N GLY A 432 -9.60 28.48 -11.03
CA GLY A 432 -9.57 29.94 -11.10
C GLY A 432 -8.53 30.62 -10.21
N HIS A 433 -7.73 29.87 -9.48
CA HIS A 433 -6.63 30.40 -8.67
C HIS A 433 -5.40 30.71 -9.54
N HIS A 434 -4.54 31.65 -9.12
CA HIS A 434 -3.28 31.98 -9.79
C HIS A 434 -3.41 32.28 -11.30
N GLY A 435 -4.55 32.82 -11.73
CA GLY A 435 -4.82 33.19 -13.11
C GLY A 435 -5.61 32.16 -13.92
N GLY A 436 -5.93 31.00 -13.33
CA GLY A 436 -6.80 29.99 -13.91
C GLY A 436 -6.20 29.21 -15.09
N LYS A 437 -7.04 28.43 -15.75
CA LYS A 437 -6.66 27.58 -16.89
C LYS A 437 -6.04 28.41 -18.01
N GLY A 438 -4.90 28.00 -18.54
CA GLY A 438 -4.15 28.67 -19.62
C GLY A 438 -3.15 29.74 -19.16
N SER A 439 -3.13 30.11 -17.86
CA SER A 439 -2.11 31.01 -17.30
C SER A 439 -0.70 30.42 -17.32
N GLU A 440 0.31 31.23 -17.08
CA GLU A 440 1.70 30.74 -16.94
C GLU A 440 1.85 29.81 -15.72
N ALA A 441 1.14 30.10 -14.62
CA ALA A 441 1.10 29.22 -13.47
C ALA A 441 0.47 27.85 -13.82
N HIS A 442 -0.60 27.83 -14.63
CA HIS A 442 -1.19 26.59 -15.12
C HIS A 442 -0.20 25.77 -15.97
N LYS A 443 0.52 26.40 -16.90
CA LYS A 443 1.53 25.72 -17.72
C LYS A 443 2.66 25.12 -16.87
N ALA A 444 3.09 25.82 -15.83
CA ALA A 444 4.06 25.33 -14.87
C ALA A 444 3.52 24.13 -14.07
N ALA A 445 2.29 24.19 -13.62
CA ALA A 445 1.62 23.12 -12.90
C ALA A 445 1.40 21.87 -13.76
N VAL A 446 1.04 22.02 -15.04
CA VAL A 446 0.97 20.90 -16.02
C VAL A 446 2.32 20.20 -16.16
N THR A 447 3.44 20.94 -16.12
CA THR A 447 4.77 20.33 -16.15
C THR A 447 5.03 19.49 -14.89
N GLY A 448 4.66 19.99 -13.71
CA GLY A 448 4.77 19.23 -12.46
C GLY A 448 3.89 17.99 -12.43
N ASP A 449 2.66 18.10 -12.90
CA ASP A 449 1.72 16.99 -13.03
C ASP A 449 2.27 15.91 -14.01
N THR A 450 2.84 16.31 -15.14
CA THR A 450 3.51 15.40 -16.08
C THR A 450 4.66 14.61 -15.44
N VAL A 451 5.40 15.21 -14.49
CA VAL A 451 6.42 14.51 -13.68
C VAL A 451 5.75 13.61 -12.64
N GLY A 452 4.65 14.07 -12.07
CA GLY A 452 3.90 13.38 -11.00
C GLY A 452 3.14 12.15 -11.46
N ASP A 453 2.61 12.14 -12.67
CA ASP A 453 1.82 11.03 -13.20
C ASP A 453 2.58 9.68 -13.18
N PRO A 454 3.80 9.57 -13.73
CA PRO A 454 4.60 8.35 -13.62
C PRO A 454 4.87 7.96 -12.15
N TYR A 455 4.99 8.91 -11.23
CA TYR A 455 5.20 8.66 -9.81
C TYR A 455 3.97 8.06 -9.17
N LYS A 456 2.80 8.72 -9.29
CA LYS A 456 1.58 8.32 -8.59
C LYS A 456 0.90 7.10 -9.21
N ASP A 457 0.97 6.93 -10.55
CA ASP A 457 0.16 5.95 -11.27
C ASP A 457 0.95 4.73 -11.75
N THR A 458 2.28 4.78 -11.72
CA THR A 458 3.12 3.65 -12.16
C THR A 458 4.19 3.28 -11.12
N ALA A 459 5.19 4.12 -10.87
CA ALA A 459 6.33 3.76 -10.06
C ALA A 459 5.96 3.56 -8.59
N GLY A 460 5.24 4.50 -7.97
CA GLY A 460 4.82 4.41 -6.57
C GLY A 460 4.00 3.15 -6.26
N PRO A 461 2.88 2.89 -6.95
CA PRO A 461 2.11 1.65 -6.74
C PRO A 461 2.88 0.38 -7.02
N SER A 462 3.77 0.37 -8.03
CA SER A 462 4.57 -0.81 -8.38
C SER A 462 5.60 -1.17 -7.31
N LEU A 463 6.08 -0.20 -6.52
CA LEU A 463 6.98 -0.44 -5.39
C LEU A 463 6.31 -1.27 -4.28
N ASN A 464 5.01 -1.11 -4.05
CA ASN A 464 4.26 -1.95 -3.11
C ASN A 464 4.29 -3.41 -3.52
N ILE A 465 4.11 -3.68 -4.80
CA ILE A 465 4.17 -5.03 -5.36
C ILE A 465 5.60 -5.58 -5.20
N LEU A 466 6.62 -4.77 -5.52
CA LEU A 466 8.01 -5.18 -5.39
C LEU A 466 8.36 -5.66 -3.97
N ILE A 467 8.03 -4.85 -2.95
CA ILE A 467 8.33 -5.16 -1.54
C ILE A 467 7.73 -6.50 -1.13
N LYS A 468 6.47 -6.73 -1.48
CA LYS A 468 5.74 -7.94 -1.11
C LYS A 468 6.19 -9.15 -1.93
N LEU A 469 6.33 -8.99 -3.25
CA LEU A 469 6.73 -10.08 -4.13
C LEU A 469 8.11 -10.64 -3.75
N ILE A 470 9.08 -9.78 -3.47
CA ILE A 470 10.40 -10.19 -2.98
C ILE A 470 10.27 -10.97 -1.67
N SER A 471 9.44 -10.49 -0.74
CA SER A 471 9.21 -11.17 0.55
C SER A 471 8.51 -12.52 0.38
N VAL A 472 7.49 -12.61 -0.48
CA VAL A 472 6.79 -13.87 -0.78
C VAL A 472 7.73 -14.87 -1.45
N VAL A 473 8.50 -14.44 -2.46
CA VAL A 473 9.49 -15.31 -3.12
C VAL A 473 10.49 -15.84 -2.09
N ALA A 474 11.03 -14.98 -1.22
CA ALA A 474 11.97 -15.42 -0.16
C ALA A 474 11.36 -16.49 0.76
N VAL A 475 10.10 -16.31 1.20
CA VAL A 475 9.38 -17.28 2.04
C VAL A 475 9.15 -18.61 1.32
N VAL A 476 8.79 -18.57 0.03
CA VAL A 476 8.51 -19.76 -0.78
C VAL A 476 9.78 -20.56 -1.05
N ILE A 477 10.89 -19.89 -1.38
CA ILE A 477 12.14 -20.57 -1.68
C ILE A 477 12.96 -20.93 -0.43
N ALA A 478 12.60 -20.43 0.76
CA ALA A 478 13.33 -20.65 2.00
C ALA A 478 13.68 -22.13 2.27
N PRO A 479 12.77 -23.11 2.12
CA PRO A 479 13.13 -24.53 2.32
C PRO A 479 14.20 -25.04 1.35
N VAL A 480 14.16 -24.59 0.09
CA VAL A 480 15.15 -24.96 -0.93
C VAL A 480 16.49 -24.34 -0.60
N LEU A 481 16.50 -23.07 -0.17
CA LEU A 481 17.74 -22.38 0.22
C LEU A 481 18.37 -22.99 1.48
N VAL A 482 17.57 -23.38 2.46
CA VAL A 482 18.06 -24.09 3.65
C VAL A 482 18.72 -25.42 3.26
N ALA A 483 18.11 -26.19 2.36
CA ALA A 483 18.70 -27.43 1.84
C ALA A 483 19.97 -27.18 0.99
N TRP A 484 20.05 -26.01 0.33
CA TRP A 484 21.23 -25.63 -0.48
C TRP A 484 22.44 -25.25 0.37
N HIS A 485 22.23 -24.62 1.50
CA HIS A 485 23.31 -24.17 2.40
C HIS A 485 23.69 -25.20 3.48
N GLY A 486 23.01 -26.36 3.53
CA GLY A 486 23.32 -27.48 4.42
C GLY A 486 22.61 -27.44 5.74
#